data_0f84801f0b8c9a2249265927257c0b04
#
_entry.id   0f84801f0b8c9a2249265927257c0b04
#
_cell.length_a   1.000
_cell.length_b   1.000
_cell.length_c   1.000
_cell.angle_alpha   90.00
_cell.angle_beta   90.00
_cell.angle_gamma   90.00
#
_symmetry.space_group_name_H-M   'P 1'
#
loop_
_entity.id
_entity.type
_entity.pdbx_description
1 polymer ?
#
loop_
_entity_poly.entity_id
_entity_poly.type
_entity_poly.pdbx_seq_one_letter_code
_entity_poly.pdbx_strand_id
1 'polypeptide(L)'
;MHDYPHTYHIKSKPSHTGIFHRALVSEFASNGLLVFAVLLGIIVVSQLIRLLSDAVSGVIAVDGVMALLGFSAMNYLPVLLSISLFISILLTLSRCYRDSEMVVWFCSGIGLTRWIRPVLWYAMPVVGLIALLSLLLSPWSLRKADEFRTKLESRDDVTAATPGLFRESRQANRVYFVDNVDVGSNRVGNIFVQSKQNGKLGTMVARQGLQETFPNGDRFLVLLNGTRYEGTPGRRDYRIVEFQRYAMRIDAAPVRQAAPQVKTMTTLALWRKPTTWNYAELEWRIGLPISAMILALLAIPLGYVNPRAGRSLNMIIAIVLYMLYNNMISVTNTWVGQGKMSPGMGLWAIHAFMLGVTLLVFYRRMTLHSLRRHLAKNRPDSGASPLLPPNSNDGSTPPYPSSEERSRDEPG
;
A
#
# COMPACT_ATOMS: atom_id res chain seq x y z
N MET A 1 17.09 73.48 -22.25
CA MET A 1 17.67 72.99 -21.01
C MET A 1 16.54 72.34 -20.20
N HIS A 2 16.36 71.07 -20.39
CA HIS A 2 15.38 70.29 -19.61
C HIS A 2 16.04 68.95 -19.22
N ASP A 3 16.31 68.80 -17.94
CA ASP A 3 16.74 67.59 -17.30
C ASP A 3 15.53 66.66 -17.21
N TYR A 4 15.65 65.44 -17.78
CA TYR A 4 14.73 64.33 -17.56
C TYR A 4 15.33 63.39 -16.53
N PRO A 5 14.62 63.08 -15.42
CA PRO A 5 15.05 62.09 -14.49
C PRO A 5 14.81 60.69 -15.09
N HIS A 6 15.89 59.93 -15.26
CA HIS A 6 15.81 58.48 -15.60
C HIS A 6 15.18 57.69 -14.44
N THR A 7 13.92 57.31 -14.63
CA THR A 7 13.25 56.36 -13.72
C THR A 7 13.81 54.99 -13.93
N TYR A 8 14.69 54.57 -13.06
CA TYR A 8 15.17 53.18 -12.99
C TYR A 8 14.02 52.28 -12.52
N HIS A 9 13.44 51.51 -13.45
CA HIS A 9 12.60 50.39 -13.13
C HIS A 9 13.47 49.31 -12.45
N ILE A 10 13.44 49.27 -11.13
CA ILE A 10 13.99 48.17 -10.33
C ILE A 10 13.09 46.93 -10.63
N LYS A 11 13.52 46.07 -11.56
CA LYS A 11 12.97 44.73 -11.68
C LYS A 11 13.07 44.06 -10.31
N SER A 12 11.93 43.81 -9.67
CA SER A 12 11.84 43.09 -8.42
C SER A 12 12.59 41.75 -8.55
N LYS A 13 13.70 41.61 -7.81
CA LYS A 13 14.43 40.34 -7.67
C LYS A 13 13.41 39.25 -7.27
N PRO A 14 13.48 38.04 -7.87
CA PRO A 14 12.63 36.93 -7.43
C PRO A 14 12.83 36.73 -5.94
N SER A 15 11.74 36.75 -5.19
CA SER A 15 11.76 36.64 -3.74
C SER A 15 12.48 35.34 -3.35
N HIS A 16 13.49 35.41 -2.50
CA HIS A 16 14.29 34.26 -1.99
C HIS A 16 13.38 33.14 -1.42
N THR A 17 12.17 33.45 -1.00
CA THR A 17 11.13 32.51 -0.59
C THR A 17 10.67 31.56 -1.70
N GLY A 18 10.72 31.95 -2.98
CA GLY A 18 10.31 31.12 -4.10
C GLY A 18 11.29 29.98 -4.42
N ILE A 19 12.61 30.25 -4.26
CA ILE A 19 13.66 29.27 -4.53
C ILE A 19 13.65 28.18 -3.45
N PHE A 20 13.57 28.58 -2.18
CA PHE A 20 13.45 27.66 -1.06
C PHE A 20 12.24 26.72 -1.18
N HIS A 21 11.08 27.30 -1.50
CA HIS A 21 9.84 26.52 -1.66
C HIS A 21 9.95 25.46 -2.77
N ARG A 22 10.54 25.84 -3.92
CA ARG A 22 10.75 24.90 -5.04
C ARG A 22 11.74 23.80 -4.69
N ALA A 23 12.86 24.12 -4.04
CA ALA A 23 13.85 23.14 -3.63
C ALA A 23 13.24 22.12 -2.66
N LEU A 24 12.50 22.58 -1.66
CA LEU A 24 11.86 21.73 -0.67
C LEU A 24 10.79 20.79 -1.30
N VAL A 25 9.94 21.32 -2.17
CA VAL A 25 8.92 20.52 -2.87
C VAL A 25 9.58 19.49 -3.79
N SER A 26 10.66 19.85 -4.48
CA SER A 26 11.44 18.91 -5.30
C SER A 26 12.04 17.78 -4.46
N GLU A 27 12.53 18.09 -3.26
CA GLU A 27 13.08 17.10 -2.33
C GLU A 27 11.98 16.17 -1.78
N PHE A 28 10.81 16.72 -1.40
CA PHE A 28 9.66 15.90 -1.03
C PHE A 28 9.27 14.93 -2.16
N ALA A 29 9.22 15.42 -3.40
CA ALA A 29 8.85 14.61 -4.56
C ALA A 29 9.88 13.51 -4.84
N SER A 30 11.17 13.83 -4.78
CA SER A 30 12.25 12.85 -4.99
C SER A 30 12.24 11.75 -3.92
N ASN A 31 12.16 12.12 -2.64
CA ASN A 31 12.05 11.16 -1.54
C ASN A 31 10.73 10.36 -1.63
N GLY A 32 9.63 11.01 -2.02
CA GLY A 32 8.34 10.37 -2.20
C GLY A 32 8.36 9.34 -3.31
N LEU A 33 8.96 9.66 -4.45
CA LEU A 33 9.10 8.73 -5.56
C LEU A 33 9.97 7.52 -5.19
N LEU A 34 11.08 7.76 -4.48
CA LEU A 34 11.96 6.69 -4.00
C LEU A 34 11.22 5.73 -3.06
N VAL A 35 10.55 6.27 -2.04
CA VAL A 35 9.78 5.46 -1.07
C VAL A 35 8.66 4.71 -1.77
N PHE A 36 7.92 5.38 -2.66
CA PHE A 36 6.86 4.77 -3.45
C PHE A 36 7.38 3.62 -4.32
N ALA A 37 8.49 3.80 -5.02
CA ALA A 37 9.08 2.76 -5.87
C ALA A 37 9.49 1.51 -5.06
N VAL A 38 10.12 1.71 -3.89
CA VAL A 38 10.51 0.61 -3.00
C VAL A 38 9.28 -0.14 -2.49
N LEU A 39 8.26 0.58 -2.00
CA LEU A 39 7.04 -0.04 -1.48
C LEU A 39 6.25 -0.75 -2.58
N LEU A 40 6.17 -0.15 -3.77
CA LEU A 40 5.53 -0.78 -4.93
C LEU A 40 6.25 -2.08 -5.31
N GLY A 41 7.58 -2.07 -5.34
CA GLY A 41 8.37 -3.28 -5.60
C GLY A 41 8.07 -4.40 -4.59
N ILE A 42 8.03 -4.09 -3.29
CA ILE A 42 7.69 -5.05 -2.23
C ILE A 42 6.29 -5.63 -2.43
N ILE A 43 5.29 -4.78 -2.71
CA ILE A 43 3.91 -5.23 -2.95
C ILE A 43 3.79 -6.07 -4.22
N VAL A 44 4.42 -5.66 -5.32
CA VAL A 44 4.41 -6.41 -6.59
C VAL A 44 5.01 -7.80 -6.39
N VAL A 45 6.18 -7.92 -5.75
CA VAL A 45 6.80 -9.22 -5.46
C VAL A 45 5.92 -10.07 -4.54
N SER A 46 5.35 -9.48 -3.49
CA SER A 46 4.46 -10.19 -2.56
C SER A 46 3.19 -10.71 -3.25
N GLN A 47 2.60 -9.92 -4.14
CA GLN A 47 1.42 -10.33 -4.92
C GLN A 47 1.77 -11.36 -5.98
N LEU A 48 2.95 -11.24 -6.62
CA LEU A 48 3.42 -12.23 -7.59
C LEU A 48 3.58 -13.61 -6.94
N ILE A 49 4.22 -13.69 -5.77
CA ILE A 49 4.37 -14.93 -5.02
C ILE A 49 3.00 -15.55 -4.70
N ARG A 50 2.03 -14.74 -4.24
CA ARG A 50 0.68 -15.20 -3.93
C ARG A 50 -0.03 -15.73 -5.17
N LEU A 51 -0.02 -14.98 -6.28
CA LEU A 51 -0.67 -15.38 -7.52
C LEU A 51 0.00 -16.61 -8.15
N LEU A 52 1.31 -16.73 -8.02
CA LEU A 52 2.04 -17.91 -8.48
C LEU A 52 1.68 -19.15 -7.66
N SER A 53 1.54 -19.02 -6.34
CA SER A 53 1.04 -20.09 -5.45
C SER A 53 -0.38 -20.51 -5.84
N ASP A 54 -1.27 -19.55 -6.15
CA ASP A 54 -2.63 -19.81 -6.64
C ASP A 54 -2.60 -20.52 -8.01
N ALA A 55 -1.64 -20.19 -8.87
CA ALA A 55 -1.48 -20.83 -10.18
C ALA A 55 -0.95 -22.28 -10.04
N VAL A 56 0.06 -22.51 -9.17
CA VAL A 56 0.60 -23.85 -8.91
C VAL A 56 -0.45 -24.75 -8.28
N SER A 57 -1.29 -24.23 -7.39
CA SER A 57 -2.41 -24.98 -6.81
C SER A 57 -3.59 -25.16 -7.76
N GLY A 58 -3.50 -24.65 -9.01
CA GLY A 58 -4.54 -24.75 -10.02
C GLY A 58 -5.78 -23.91 -9.74
N VAL A 59 -5.66 -22.90 -8.84
CA VAL A 59 -6.78 -21.98 -8.54
C VAL A 59 -7.00 -21.00 -9.69
N ILE A 60 -5.92 -20.59 -10.36
CA ILE A 60 -5.95 -19.69 -11.52
C ILE A 60 -5.04 -20.25 -12.63
N ALA A 61 -5.36 -19.94 -13.88
CA ALA A 61 -4.50 -20.27 -15.01
C ALA A 61 -3.23 -19.41 -14.99
N VAL A 62 -2.09 -19.99 -15.38
CA VAL A 62 -0.79 -19.30 -15.41
C VAL A 62 -0.83 -18.04 -16.28
N ASP A 63 -1.55 -18.10 -17.42
CA ASP A 63 -1.74 -16.98 -18.35
C ASP A 63 -2.44 -15.77 -17.71
N GLY A 64 -3.20 -15.99 -16.64
CA GLY A 64 -3.93 -14.96 -15.92
C GLY A 64 -3.10 -14.20 -14.90
N VAL A 65 -1.94 -14.72 -14.49
CA VAL A 65 -1.14 -14.17 -13.38
C VAL A 65 -0.72 -12.73 -13.63
N MET A 66 -0.22 -12.39 -14.83
CA MET A 66 0.24 -11.04 -15.14
C MET A 66 -0.88 -10.01 -15.16
N ALA A 67 -2.06 -10.37 -15.70
CA ALA A 67 -3.21 -9.48 -15.71
C ALA A 67 -3.75 -9.23 -14.29
N LEU A 68 -3.87 -10.27 -13.47
CA LEU A 68 -4.31 -10.17 -12.08
C LEU A 68 -3.29 -9.40 -11.22
N LEU A 69 -1.98 -9.54 -11.48
CA LEU A 69 -0.93 -8.76 -10.83
C LEU A 69 -1.11 -7.27 -11.11
N GLY A 70 -1.36 -6.89 -12.37
CA GLY A 70 -1.61 -5.49 -12.75
C GLY A 70 -2.83 -4.89 -12.03
N PHE A 71 -3.95 -5.60 -12.01
CA PHE A 71 -5.15 -5.15 -11.30
C PHE A 71 -4.93 -5.06 -9.78
N SER A 72 -4.21 -6.03 -9.20
CA SER A 72 -3.88 -6.01 -7.77
C SER A 72 -2.98 -4.83 -7.43
N ALA A 73 -1.93 -4.58 -8.24
CA ALA A 73 -1.05 -3.43 -8.04
C ALA A 73 -1.83 -2.10 -8.05
N MET A 74 -2.74 -1.91 -9.02
CA MET A 74 -3.58 -0.71 -9.10
C MET A 74 -4.43 -0.50 -7.86
N ASN A 75 -4.94 -1.57 -7.25
CA ASN A 75 -5.75 -1.47 -6.03
C ASN A 75 -4.94 -0.98 -4.83
N TYR A 76 -3.63 -1.29 -4.76
CA TYR A 76 -2.77 -0.86 -3.65
C TYR A 76 -2.21 0.55 -3.82
N LEU A 77 -2.23 1.14 -5.04
CA LEU A 77 -1.66 2.47 -5.30
C LEU A 77 -2.10 3.57 -4.33
N PRO A 78 -3.40 3.72 -3.97
CA PRO A 78 -3.82 4.78 -3.06
C PRO A 78 -3.17 4.70 -1.69
N VAL A 79 -3.07 3.48 -1.14
CA VAL A 79 -2.45 3.21 0.17
C VAL A 79 -0.94 3.45 0.12
N LEU A 80 -0.27 2.99 -0.96
CA LEU A 80 1.17 3.20 -1.16
C LEU A 80 1.53 4.68 -1.30
N LEU A 81 0.72 5.45 -2.02
CA LEU A 81 0.90 6.91 -2.13
C LEU A 81 0.69 7.61 -0.79
N SER A 82 -0.29 7.17 0.01
CA SER A 82 -0.56 7.76 1.33
C SER A 82 0.64 7.59 2.28
N ILE A 83 1.19 6.38 2.37
CA ILE A 83 2.37 6.12 3.22
C ILE A 83 3.63 6.80 2.66
N SER A 84 3.80 6.83 1.33
CA SER A 84 4.93 7.49 0.68
C SER A 84 4.90 9.01 0.90
N LEU A 85 3.73 9.64 0.81
CA LEU A 85 3.53 11.05 1.11
C LEU A 85 3.98 11.37 2.55
N PHE A 86 3.50 10.60 3.52
CA PHE A 86 3.83 10.80 4.93
C PHE A 86 5.33 10.63 5.19
N ILE A 87 5.91 9.52 4.72
CA ILE A 87 7.33 9.21 4.93
C ILE A 87 8.22 10.23 4.22
N SER A 88 7.90 10.67 3.00
CA SER A 88 8.71 11.64 2.26
C SER A 88 8.82 12.98 2.97
N ILE A 89 7.70 13.50 3.47
CA ILE A 89 7.69 14.75 4.24
C ILE A 89 8.51 14.58 5.53
N LEU A 90 8.31 13.47 6.24
CA LEU A 90 9.00 13.18 7.48
C LEU A 90 10.52 13.06 7.27
N LEU A 91 10.97 12.34 6.25
CA LEU A 91 12.39 12.15 5.93
C LEU A 91 13.07 13.48 5.62
N THR A 92 12.47 14.28 4.74
CA THR A 92 13.02 15.58 4.37
C THR A 92 13.09 16.53 5.55
N LEU A 93 12.00 16.63 6.34
CA LEU A 93 12.00 17.51 7.51
C LEU A 93 12.98 17.02 8.60
N SER A 94 13.07 15.70 8.81
CA SER A 94 14.05 15.13 9.74
C SER A 94 15.49 15.40 9.30
N ARG A 95 15.78 15.39 7.99
CA ARG A 95 17.07 15.81 7.44
C ARG A 95 17.34 17.28 7.74
N CYS A 96 16.41 18.19 7.42
CA CYS A 96 16.55 19.62 7.69
C CYS A 96 16.81 19.92 9.18
N TYR A 97 16.21 19.16 10.09
CA TYR A 97 16.49 19.29 11.53
C TYR A 97 17.89 18.80 11.89
N ARG A 98 18.32 17.66 11.38
CA ARG A 98 19.64 17.07 11.65
C ARG A 98 20.78 17.94 11.13
N ASP A 99 20.62 18.44 9.91
CA ASP A 99 21.63 19.24 9.23
C ASP A 99 21.60 20.71 9.72
N SER A 100 20.86 20.98 10.82
CA SER A 100 20.72 22.30 11.44
C SER A 100 20.13 23.39 10.54
N GLU A 101 19.63 23.06 9.37
CA GLU A 101 18.96 24.01 8.45
C GLU A 101 17.78 24.71 9.15
N MET A 102 17.02 23.95 9.96
CA MET A 102 15.89 24.48 10.73
C MET A 102 16.30 25.56 11.73
N VAL A 103 17.51 25.47 12.32
CA VAL A 103 18.01 26.47 13.27
C VAL A 103 18.21 27.79 12.54
N VAL A 104 18.81 27.77 11.35
CA VAL A 104 19.03 28.97 10.53
C VAL A 104 17.69 29.62 10.18
N TRP A 105 16.68 28.82 9.81
CA TRP A 105 15.34 29.35 9.49
C TRP A 105 14.63 29.93 10.72
N PHE A 106 14.75 29.31 11.88
CA PHE A 106 14.17 29.85 13.11
C PHE A 106 14.88 31.15 13.57
N CYS A 107 16.19 31.26 13.38
CA CYS A 107 16.93 32.49 13.66
C CYS A 107 16.54 33.62 12.69
N SER A 108 16.17 33.29 11.46
CA SER A 108 15.66 34.30 10.49
C SER A 108 14.15 34.62 10.67
N GLY A 109 13.53 34.15 11.79
CA GLY A 109 12.13 34.48 12.13
C GLY A 109 11.06 33.60 11.46
N ILE A 110 11.45 32.54 10.74
CA ILE A 110 10.52 31.61 10.11
C ILE A 110 10.05 30.59 11.14
N GLY A 111 8.84 30.77 11.67
CA GLY A 111 8.24 29.84 12.63
C GLY A 111 7.78 28.52 12.01
N LEU A 112 7.52 27.50 12.87
CA LEU A 112 7.09 26.16 12.46
C LEU A 112 5.82 26.17 11.60
N THR A 113 4.89 27.07 11.85
CA THR A 113 3.64 27.19 11.08
C THR A 113 3.83 27.57 9.61
N ARG A 114 4.93 28.25 9.27
CA ARG A 114 5.24 28.58 7.86
C ARG A 114 5.56 27.36 7.01
N TRP A 115 5.94 26.25 7.62
CA TRP A 115 6.20 24.99 6.93
C TRP A 115 4.93 24.27 6.48
N ILE A 116 3.76 24.64 7.01
CA ILE A 116 2.47 24.14 6.59
C ILE A 116 2.25 24.43 5.10
N ARG A 117 2.63 25.63 4.63
CA ARG A 117 2.39 26.04 3.24
C ARG A 117 3.11 25.18 2.20
N PRO A 118 4.45 24.96 2.27
CA PRO A 118 5.14 24.08 1.32
C PRO A 118 4.67 22.62 1.42
N VAL A 119 4.38 22.13 2.63
CA VAL A 119 3.84 20.77 2.82
C VAL A 119 2.47 20.63 2.17
N LEU A 120 1.57 21.58 2.37
CA LEU A 120 0.25 21.54 1.72
C LEU A 120 0.36 21.65 0.20
N TRP A 121 1.29 22.47 -0.32
CA TRP A 121 1.49 22.62 -1.76
C TRP A 121 1.92 21.31 -2.43
N TYR A 122 2.75 20.52 -1.73
CA TYR A 122 3.13 19.18 -2.16
C TYR A 122 2.03 18.14 -1.90
N ALA A 123 1.42 18.18 -0.72
CA ALA A 123 0.43 17.19 -0.30
C ALA A 123 -0.89 17.25 -1.10
N MET A 124 -1.38 18.46 -1.42
CA MET A 124 -2.68 18.63 -2.11
C MET A 124 -2.79 17.88 -3.44
N PRO A 125 -1.85 17.99 -4.41
CA PRO A 125 -1.93 17.23 -5.65
C PRO A 125 -1.83 15.73 -5.42
N VAL A 126 -1.01 15.27 -4.46
CA VAL A 126 -0.87 13.86 -4.13
C VAL A 126 -2.15 13.31 -3.47
N VAL A 127 -2.73 14.05 -2.53
CA VAL A 127 -4.02 13.69 -1.89
C VAL A 127 -5.16 13.70 -2.91
N GLY A 128 -5.17 14.66 -3.83
CA GLY A 128 -6.11 14.66 -4.97
C GLY A 128 -5.97 13.41 -5.83
N LEU A 129 -4.73 13.00 -6.11
CA LEU A 129 -4.46 11.74 -6.83
C LEU A 129 -4.91 10.52 -6.01
N ILE A 130 -4.62 10.47 -4.71
CA ILE A 130 -5.09 9.40 -3.82
C ILE A 130 -6.62 9.31 -3.85
N ALA A 131 -7.33 10.44 -3.79
CA ALA A 131 -8.79 10.48 -3.87
C ALA A 131 -9.30 9.93 -5.21
N LEU A 132 -8.71 10.36 -6.33
CA LEU A 132 -9.07 9.85 -7.66
C LEU A 132 -8.86 8.34 -7.76
N LEU A 133 -7.71 7.85 -7.30
CA LEU A 133 -7.37 6.43 -7.32
C LEU A 133 -8.30 5.61 -6.41
N SER A 134 -8.59 6.09 -5.20
CA SER A 134 -9.45 5.39 -4.23
C SER A 134 -10.91 5.35 -4.66
N LEU A 135 -11.44 6.46 -5.18
CA LEU A 135 -12.85 6.59 -5.53
C LEU A 135 -13.20 5.97 -6.90
N LEU A 136 -12.27 5.97 -7.87
CA LEU A 136 -12.52 5.57 -9.25
C LEU A 136 -11.71 4.35 -9.68
N LEU A 137 -10.38 4.40 -9.55
CA LEU A 137 -9.51 3.37 -10.11
C LEU A 137 -9.55 2.06 -9.31
N SER A 138 -9.53 2.12 -7.98
CA SER A 138 -9.54 0.93 -7.12
C SER A 138 -10.80 0.07 -7.35
N PRO A 139 -12.04 0.60 -7.28
CA PRO A 139 -13.22 -0.21 -7.55
C PRO A 139 -13.30 -0.72 -8.99
N TRP A 140 -12.79 0.04 -9.97
CA TRP A 140 -12.72 -0.40 -11.35
C TRP A 140 -11.74 -1.57 -11.52
N SER A 141 -10.54 -1.47 -10.94
CA SER A 141 -9.53 -2.53 -11.03
C SER A 141 -9.96 -3.82 -10.34
N LEU A 142 -10.60 -3.72 -9.16
CA LEU A 142 -11.15 -4.88 -8.43
C LEU A 142 -12.25 -5.57 -9.23
N ARG A 143 -13.17 -4.79 -9.82
CA ARG A 143 -14.22 -5.35 -10.68
C ARG A 143 -13.63 -6.06 -11.90
N LYS A 144 -12.62 -5.45 -12.55
CA LYS A 144 -11.96 -6.07 -13.70
C LYS A 144 -11.18 -7.34 -13.32
N ALA A 145 -10.54 -7.34 -12.15
CA ALA A 145 -9.89 -8.53 -11.61
C ALA A 145 -10.89 -9.66 -11.37
N ASP A 146 -12.05 -9.35 -10.81
CA ASP A 146 -13.12 -10.31 -10.52
C ASP A 146 -13.75 -10.88 -11.82
N GLU A 147 -14.08 -10.00 -12.77
CA GLU A 147 -14.56 -10.40 -14.12
C GLU A 147 -13.54 -11.31 -14.83
N PHE A 148 -12.25 -10.97 -14.74
CA PHE A 148 -11.18 -11.73 -15.37
C PHE A 148 -10.98 -13.09 -14.69
N ARG A 149 -10.98 -13.12 -13.35
CA ARG A 149 -10.91 -14.34 -12.56
C ARG A 149 -12.06 -15.29 -12.88
N THR A 150 -13.29 -14.78 -12.91
CA THR A 150 -14.49 -15.58 -13.27
C THR A 150 -14.38 -16.14 -14.69
N LYS A 151 -13.85 -15.37 -15.65
CA LYS A 151 -13.62 -15.86 -17.01
C LYS A 151 -12.57 -16.97 -17.07
N LEU A 152 -11.51 -16.88 -16.28
CA LEU A 152 -10.50 -17.93 -16.19
C LEU A 152 -11.09 -19.20 -15.55
N GLU A 153 -11.82 -19.05 -14.45
CA GLU A 153 -12.48 -20.17 -13.77
C GLU A 153 -13.49 -20.88 -14.66
N SER A 154 -14.24 -20.15 -15.50
CA SER A 154 -15.20 -20.73 -16.43
C SER A 154 -14.57 -21.45 -17.63
N ARG A 155 -13.32 -21.17 -17.97
CA ARG A 155 -12.59 -21.86 -19.03
C ARG A 155 -12.00 -23.20 -18.58
N ASP A 156 -11.79 -23.37 -17.28
CA ASP A 156 -10.81 -24.34 -16.75
C ASP A 156 -11.39 -25.69 -16.33
N ASP A 157 -12.72 -25.90 -16.26
CA ASP A 157 -13.23 -27.17 -15.74
C ASP A 157 -12.96 -28.40 -16.63
N VAL A 158 -12.65 -28.20 -17.91
CA VAL A 158 -12.38 -29.33 -18.82
C VAL A 158 -11.07 -29.24 -19.58
N THR A 159 -10.59 -28.02 -19.91
CA THR A 159 -9.33 -27.83 -20.67
C THR A 159 -8.09 -27.86 -19.76
N ALA A 160 -8.27 -27.75 -18.47
CA ALA A 160 -7.19 -27.76 -17.48
C ALA A 160 -6.91 -29.15 -16.88
N ALA A 161 -7.49 -30.22 -17.45
CA ALA A 161 -7.06 -31.56 -17.10
C ALA A 161 -5.60 -31.74 -17.52
N THR A 162 -4.68 -31.44 -16.60
CA THR A 162 -3.27 -31.76 -16.78
C THR A 162 -3.18 -33.28 -16.96
N PRO A 163 -2.68 -33.78 -18.09
CA PRO A 163 -2.59 -35.23 -18.32
C PRO A 163 -1.83 -35.89 -17.16
N GLY A 164 -2.32 -37.04 -16.69
CA GLY A 164 -1.66 -37.84 -15.64
C GLY A 164 -1.94 -37.41 -14.20
N LEU A 165 -2.80 -36.41 -13.94
CA LEU A 165 -3.13 -35.95 -12.58
C LEU A 165 -4.62 -36.13 -12.25
N PHE A 166 -4.90 -36.61 -11.03
CA PHE A 166 -6.26 -36.58 -10.48
C PHE A 166 -6.66 -35.17 -10.11
N ARG A 167 -7.78 -34.71 -10.59
CA ARG A 167 -8.37 -33.41 -10.22
C ARG A 167 -9.75 -33.57 -9.64
N GLU A 168 -9.97 -32.90 -8.52
CA GLU A 168 -11.30 -32.80 -7.91
C GLU A 168 -12.02 -31.57 -8.44
N SER A 169 -13.25 -31.77 -8.95
CA SER A 169 -14.13 -30.65 -9.31
C SER A 169 -14.63 -29.95 -8.05
N ARG A 170 -14.40 -28.65 -7.98
CA ARG A 170 -14.73 -27.84 -6.80
C ARG A 170 -16.22 -27.81 -6.43
N GLN A 171 -17.12 -28.13 -7.36
CA GLN A 171 -18.55 -27.94 -7.15
C GLN A 171 -19.37 -29.23 -7.16
N ALA A 172 -18.84 -30.33 -7.62
CA ALA A 172 -19.66 -31.49 -7.95
C ALA A 172 -19.32 -32.81 -7.23
N ASN A 173 -18.47 -32.78 -6.18
CA ASN A 173 -18.01 -34.03 -5.55
C ASN A 173 -17.56 -35.08 -6.61
N ARG A 174 -16.84 -34.63 -7.62
CA ARG A 174 -16.35 -35.45 -8.74
C ARG A 174 -14.84 -35.37 -8.82
N VAL A 175 -14.20 -36.48 -9.03
CA VAL A 175 -12.77 -36.57 -9.31
C VAL A 175 -12.61 -37.01 -10.77
N TYR A 176 -11.75 -36.29 -11.49
CA TYR A 176 -11.43 -36.59 -12.88
C TYR A 176 -9.96 -36.98 -12.98
N PHE A 177 -9.67 -37.97 -13.80
CA PHE A 177 -8.35 -38.28 -14.27
C PHE A 177 -8.38 -38.42 -15.78
N VAL A 178 -7.40 -37.87 -16.45
CA VAL A 178 -7.23 -37.92 -17.90
C VAL A 178 -5.77 -38.24 -18.16
N ASP A 179 -5.52 -39.30 -18.92
CA ASP A 179 -4.16 -39.74 -19.23
C ASP A 179 -3.53 -38.91 -20.38
N ASN A 180 -4.31 -38.66 -21.44
CA ASN A 180 -3.82 -37.95 -22.62
C ASN A 180 -4.86 -36.93 -23.13
N VAL A 181 -4.39 -35.72 -23.48
CA VAL A 181 -5.22 -34.66 -24.04
C VAL A 181 -4.62 -34.24 -25.38
N ASP A 182 -5.34 -34.46 -26.44
CA ASP A 182 -4.99 -33.98 -27.77
C ASP A 182 -5.63 -32.58 -27.97
N VAL A 183 -4.80 -31.54 -27.79
CA VAL A 183 -5.20 -30.12 -27.85
C VAL A 183 -5.73 -29.73 -29.23
N GLY A 184 -5.33 -30.46 -30.29
CA GLY A 184 -5.75 -30.17 -31.67
C GLY A 184 -7.11 -30.73 -32.06
N SER A 185 -7.53 -31.87 -31.48
CA SER A 185 -8.75 -32.59 -31.87
C SER A 185 -9.90 -32.57 -30.84
N ASN A 186 -9.74 -31.83 -29.74
CA ASN A 186 -10.71 -31.80 -28.63
C ASN A 186 -11.06 -33.21 -28.07
N ARG A 187 -10.10 -34.15 -28.21
CA ARG A 187 -10.23 -35.53 -27.77
C ARG A 187 -9.39 -35.80 -26.55
N VAL A 188 -9.91 -36.60 -25.66
CA VAL A 188 -9.27 -37.00 -24.41
C VAL A 188 -9.21 -38.52 -24.36
N GLY A 189 -8.05 -39.08 -24.03
CA GLY A 189 -7.86 -40.52 -23.90
C GLY A 189 -7.82 -40.98 -22.45
N ASN A 190 -8.28 -42.22 -22.21
CA ASN A 190 -8.24 -42.90 -20.91
C ASN A 190 -8.79 -42.05 -19.76
N ILE A 191 -10.10 -41.88 -19.75
CA ILE A 191 -10.78 -41.01 -18.79
C ILE A 191 -11.31 -41.86 -17.64
N PHE A 192 -10.99 -41.42 -16.43
CA PHE A 192 -11.60 -41.92 -15.21
C PHE A 192 -12.37 -40.77 -14.55
N VAL A 193 -13.65 -41.04 -14.22
CA VAL A 193 -14.51 -40.08 -13.50
C VAL A 193 -15.13 -40.79 -12.31
N GLN A 194 -14.93 -40.26 -11.12
CA GLN A 194 -15.61 -40.70 -9.92
C GLN A 194 -16.54 -39.58 -9.43
N SER A 195 -17.80 -39.93 -9.18
CA SER A 195 -18.81 -38.97 -8.70
C SER A 195 -19.63 -39.58 -7.57
N LYS A 196 -19.94 -38.76 -6.55
CA LYS A 196 -20.83 -39.16 -5.46
C LYS A 196 -22.18 -38.44 -5.65
N GLN A 197 -23.23 -39.19 -5.96
CA GLN A 197 -24.58 -38.67 -6.14
C GLN A 197 -25.57 -39.46 -5.29
N ASN A 198 -26.39 -38.76 -4.50
CA ASN A 198 -27.41 -39.38 -3.64
C ASN A 198 -26.88 -40.48 -2.70
N GLY A 199 -25.69 -40.32 -2.18
CA GLY A 199 -25.02 -41.29 -1.30
C GLY A 199 -24.43 -42.51 -2.03
N LYS A 200 -24.59 -42.64 -3.35
CA LYS A 200 -23.99 -43.70 -4.18
C LYS A 200 -22.69 -43.16 -4.82
N LEU A 201 -21.71 -44.03 -4.90
CA LEU A 201 -20.47 -43.80 -5.61
C LEU A 201 -20.60 -44.33 -7.04
N GLY A 202 -20.49 -43.42 -8.02
CA GLY A 202 -20.47 -43.76 -9.44
C GLY A 202 -19.04 -43.59 -9.96
N THR A 203 -18.44 -44.65 -10.43
CA THR A 203 -17.13 -44.64 -11.10
C THR A 203 -17.29 -44.94 -12.57
N MET A 204 -16.76 -44.12 -13.44
CA MET A 204 -16.83 -44.30 -14.90
C MET A 204 -15.40 -44.36 -15.46
N VAL A 205 -15.20 -45.33 -16.35
CA VAL A 205 -13.95 -45.50 -17.09
C VAL A 205 -14.26 -45.54 -18.56
N ALA A 206 -13.63 -44.70 -19.36
CA ALA A 206 -13.85 -44.67 -20.80
C ALA A 206 -12.51 -44.53 -21.54
N ARG A 207 -12.43 -45.19 -22.72
CA ARG A 207 -11.21 -45.12 -23.55
C ARG A 207 -11.01 -43.77 -24.23
N GLN A 208 -12.11 -43.09 -24.57
CA GLN A 208 -12.11 -41.81 -25.27
C GLN A 208 -13.21 -40.91 -24.76
N GLY A 209 -12.98 -39.63 -24.79
CA GLY A 209 -13.95 -38.58 -24.54
C GLY A 209 -13.82 -37.42 -25.53
N LEU A 210 -14.95 -36.80 -25.79
CA LEU A 210 -15.08 -35.64 -26.65
C LEU A 210 -15.82 -34.54 -25.87
N GLN A 211 -15.34 -33.32 -26.01
CA GLN A 211 -16.11 -32.17 -25.53
C GLN A 211 -17.05 -31.71 -26.64
N GLU A 212 -18.33 -31.76 -26.43
CA GLU A 212 -19.37 -31.27 -27.33
C GLU A 212 -20.13 -30.12 -26.69
N THR A 213 -20.38 -29.06 -27.46
CA THR A 213 -21.27 -27.96 -27.05
C THR A 213 -22.58 -28.11 -27.79
N PHE A 214 -23.67 -28.29 -27.02
CA PHE A 214 -25.02 -28.39 -27.60
C PHE A 214 -25.57 -27.02 -28.01
N PRO A 215 -26.64 -26.98 -28.86
CA PRO A 215 -27.21 -25.72 -29.37
C PRO A 215 -27.75 -24.79 -28.29
N ASN A 216 -28.05 -25.30 -27.10
CA ASN A 216 -28.46 -24.53 -25.92
C ASN A 216 -27.28 -23.88 -25.17
N GLY A 217 -26.04 -24.03 -25.64
CA GLY A 217 -24.85 -23.52 -25.02
C GLY A 217 -24.27 -24.39 -23.90
N ASP A 218 -24.96 -25.50 -23.54
CA ASP A 218 -24.45 -26.42 -22.53
C ASP A 218 -23.29 -27.26 -23.08
N ARG A 219 -22.25 -27.43 -22.29
CA ARG A 219 -21.08 -28.26 -22.62
C ARG A 219 -21.22 -29.63 -22.01
N PHE A 220 -21.00 -30.67 -22.81
CA PHE A 220 -21.03 -32.06 -22.38
C PHE A 220 -19.67 -32.74 -22.64
N LEU A 221 -19.25 -33.55 -21.68
CA LEU A 221 -18.22 -34.54 -21.89
C LEU A 221 -18.87 -35.80 -22.36
N VAL A 222 -18.69 -36.14 -23.62
CA VAL A 222 -19.21 -37.36 -24.23
C VAL A 222 -18.12 -38.42 -24.11
N LEU A 223 -18.38 -39.39 -23.25
CA LEU A 223 -17.53 -40.57 -23.05
C LEU A 223 -17.90 -41.64 -24.07
N LEU A 224 -16.90 -42.23 -24.72
CA LEU A 224 -17.07 -43.27 -25.72
C LEU A 224 -16.46 -44.60 -25.23
N ASN A 225 -17.21 -45.67 -25.45
CA ASN A 225 -16.78 -47.04 -25.14
C ASN A 225 -16.25 -47.21 -23.72
N GLY A 226 -17.14 -47.15 -22.75
CA GLY A 226 -16.80 -47.20 -21.34
C GLY A 226 -17.71 -48.05 -20.48
N THR A 227 -17.34 -48.15 -19.22
CA THR A 227 -18.09 -48.87 -18.19
C THR A 227 -18.36 -47.96 -17.00
N ARG A 228 -19.59 -47.97 -16.51
CA ARG A 228 -20.00 -47.26 -15.29
C ARG A 228 -20.27 -48.28 -14.18
N TYR A 229 -19.61 -48.11 -13.08
CA TYR A 229 -19.82 -48.85 -11.85
C TYR A 229 -20.59 -47.95 -10.87
N GLU A 230 -21.76 -48.37 -10.42
CA GLU A 230 -22.57 -47.60 -9.48
C GLU A 230 -22.96 -48.47 -8.28
N GLY A 231 -22.67 -48.01 -7.06
CA GLY A 231 -22.97 -48.74 -5.85
C GLY A 231 -22.75 -47.96 -4.58
N THR A 232 -23.17 -48.56 -3.47
CA THR A 232 -22.90 -47.97 -2.14
C THR A 232 -21.67 -48.66 -1.53
N PRO A 233 -20.63 -47.94 -1.15
CA PRO A 233 -19.47 -48.53 -0.51
C PRO A 233 -19.83 -49.41 0.71
N GLY A 234 -19.37 -50.65 0.73
CA GLY A 234 -19.65 -51.58 1.82
C GLY A 234 -20.93 -52.43 1.65
N ARG A 235 -21.69 -52.24 0.57
CA ARG A 235 -22.86 -53.09 0.23
C ARG A 235 -22.59 -53.92 -1.02
N ARG A 236 -23.36 -55.01 -1.21
CA ARG A 236 -23.24 -55.89 -2.38
C ARG A 236 -24.10 -55.46 -3.60
N ASP A 237 -24.68 -54.26 -3.57
CA ASP A 237 -25.58 -53.69 -4.58
C ASP A 237 -24.83 -52.90 -5.66
N TYR A 238 -23.87 -53.54 -6.33
CA TYR A 238 -23.18 -52.89 -7.45
C TYR A 238 -23.90 -53.16 -8.77
N ARG A 239 -24.13 -52.06 -9.51
CA ARG A 239 -24.64 -52.10 -10.87
C ARG A 239 -23.50 -51.75 -11.82
N ILE A 240 -23.27 -52.59 -12.82
CA ILE A 240 -22.31 -52.38 -13.89
C ILE A 240 -23.08 -52.08 -15.15
N VAL A 241 -22.79 -50.99 -15.83
CA VAL A 241 -23.43 -50.55 -17.07
C VAL A 241 -22.32 -50.27 -18.10
N GLU A 242 -22.30 -51.05 -19.16
CA GLU A 242 -21.45 -50.80 -20.32
C GLU A 242 -22.21 -49.85 -21.26
N PHE A 243 -21.49 -48.87 -21.80
CA PHE A 243 -22.05 -47.89 -22.71
C PHE A 243 -21.14 -47.64 -23.92
N GLN A 244 -21.71 -47.43 -25.07
CA GLN A 244 -21.01 -47.01 -26.27
C GLN A 244 -20.84 -45.50 -26.29
N ARG A 245 -21.84 -44.75 -25.83
CA ARG A 245 -21.82 -43.27 -25.71
C ARG A 245 -22.54 -42.86 -24.43
N TYR A 246 -21.88 -42.06 -23.61
CA TYR A 246 -22.44 -41.48 -22.39
C TYR A 246 -22.12 -40.01 -22.32
N ALA A 247 -23.15 -39.16 -22.39
CA ALA A 247 -22.99 -37.72 -22.30
C ALA A 247 -23.18 -37.30 -20.85
N MET A 248 -22.14 -36.75 -20.27
CA MET A 248 -22.15 -36.14 -18.93
C MET A 248 -22.11 -34.64 -19.08
N ARG A 249 -23.08 -33.95 -18.55
CA ARG A 249 -23.04 -32.48 -18.52
C ARG A 249 -21.86 -32.04 -17.70
N ILE A 250 -20.99 -31.27 -18.33
CA ILE A 250 -20.00 -30.46 -17.64
C ILE A 250 -20.82 -29.29 -17.13
N ASP A 251 -21.25 -29.35 -15.88
CA ASP A 251 -21.79 -28.17 -15.27
C ASP A 251 -20.71 -27.11 -15.36
N ALA A 252 -20.81 -26.20 -16.34
CA ALA A 252 -20.26 -24.90 -16.16
C ALA A 252 -20.82 -24.47 -14.80
N ALA A 253 -19.94 -24.33 -13.83
CA ALA A 253 -20.35 -23.81 -12.54
C ALA A 253 -21.34 -22.70 -12.86
N PRO A 254 -22.59 -22.74 -12.36
CA PRO A 254 -23.45 -21.60 -12.56
C PRO A 254 -22.57 -20.43 -12.19
N VAL A 255 -22.36 -19.50 -13.14
CA VAL A 255 -21.68 -18.26 -12.83
C VAL A 255 -22.53 -17.75 -11.67
N ARG A 256 -22.15 -18.19 -10.47
CA ARG A 256 -22.71 -17.63 -9.26
C ARG A 256 -22.28 -16.20 -9.46
N GLN A 257 -23.18 -15.36 -9.93
CA GLN A 257 -23.05 -13.93 -9.76
C GLN A 257 -22.99 -13.79 -8.26
N ALA A 258 -21.75 -14.02 -7.75
CA ALA A 258 -21.41 -13.74 -6.37
C ALA A 258 -21.93 -12.34 -6.19
N ALA A 259 -22.84 -12.15 -5.23
CA ALA A 259 -23.39 -10.83 -4.96
C ALA A 259 -22.21 -9.87 -5.02
N PRO A 260 -22.26 -8.82 -5.87
CA PRO A 260 -21.07 -8.04 -6.20
C PRO A 260 -20.42 -7.66 -4.89
N GLN A 261 -19.16 -8.07 -4.71
CA GLN A 261 -18.44 -7.76 -3.49
C GLN A 261 -18.54 -6.25 -3.33
N VAL A 262 -18.91 -5.76 -2.17
CA VAL A 262 -19.12 -4.32 -1.91
C VAL A 262 -17.94 -3.48 -2.45
N LYS A 263 -16.72 -4.04 -2.37
CA LYS A 263 -15.48 -3.42 -2.87
C LYS A 263 -15.43 -3.25 -4.39
N THR A 264 -16.13 -4.07 -5.17
CA THR A 264 -16.15 -3.98 -6.64
C THR A 264 -17.22 -3.02 -7.18
N MET A 265 -18.14 -2.57 -6.32
CA MET A 265 -19.18 -1.62 -6.69
C MET A 265 -18.58 -0.22 -6.95
N THR A 266 -19.15 0.48 -7.95
CA THR A 266 -18.76 1.88 -8.20
C THR A 266 -19.17 2.76 -7.02
N THR A 267 -18.41 3.80 -6.76
CA THR A 267 -18.67 4.75 -5.65
C THR A 267 -20.09 5.34 -5.72
N LEU A 268 -20.57 5.64 -6.94
CA LEU A 268 -21.93 6.13 -7.14
C LEU A 268 -23.00 5.06 -6.80
N ALA A 269 -22.72 3.80 -7.09
CA ALA A 269 -23.65 2.69 -6.77
C ALA A 269 -23.73 2.44 -5.25
N LEU A 270 -22.61 2.61 -4.53
CA LEU A 270 -22.57 2.57 -3.06
C LEU A 270 -23.46 3.66 -2.44
N TRP A 271 -23.38 4.88 -2.97
CA TRP A 271 -24.19 6.00 -2.51
C TRP A 271 -25.70 5.78 -2.76
N ARG A 272 -26.06 5.21 -3.91
CA ARG A 272 -27.49 4.97 -4.28
C ARG A 272 -28.15 3.82 -3.52
N LYS A 273 -27.37 2.89 -2.97
CA LYS A 273 -27.90 1.72 -2.22
C LYS A 273 -27.40 1.79 -0.77
N PRO A 274 -28.12 2.47 0.14
CA PRO A 274 -27.68 2.69 1.51
C PRO A 274 -27.81 1.39 2.34
N THR A 275 -26.73 0.60 2.40
CA THR A 275 -26.55 -0.50 3.34
C THR A 275 -25.37 -0.21 4.26
N THR A 276 -25.34 -0.80 5.44
CA THR A 276 -24.24 -0.59 6.41
C THR A 276 -22.88 -0.90 5.82
N TRP A 277 -22.75 -1.99 5.07
CA TRP A 277 -21.52 -2.36 4.38
C TRP A 277 -21.13 -1.42 3.24
N ASN A 278 -22.12 -0.86 2.52
CA ASN A 278 -21.85 0.11 1.47
C ASN A 278 -21.34 1.44 2.06
N TYR A 279 -21.89 1.86 3.20
CA TYR A 279 -21.38 3.02 3.92
C TYR A 279 -19.97 2.78 4.45
N ALA A 280 -19.69 1.63 5.03
CA ALA A 280 -18.35 1.28 5.50
C ALA A 280 -17.30 1.35 4.36
N GLU A 281 -17.63 0.81 3.17
CA GLU A 281 -16.74 0.90 2.02
C GLU A 281 -16.57 2.35 1.53
N LEU A 282 -17.64 3.14 1.53
CA LEU A 282 -17.57 4.55 1.15
C LEU A 282 -16.69 5.34 2.13
N GLU A 283 -16.81 5.09 3.43
CA GLU A 283 -15.96 5.66 4.47
C GLU A 283 -14.49 5.34 4.26
N TRP A 284 -14.17 4.08 3.92
CA TRP A 284 -12.81 3.70 3.58
C TRP A 284 -12.24 4.52 2.43
N ARG A 285 -13.02 4.65 1.34
CA ARG A 285 -12.58 5.38 0.14
C ARG A 285 -12.38 6.87 0.38
N ILE A 286 -13.22 7.49 1.19
CA ILE A 286 -13.13 8.92 1.55
C ILE A 286 -12.11 9.12 2.68
N GLY A 287 -12.06 8.23 3.64
CA GLY A 287 -11.16 8.31 4.79
C GLY A 287 -9.68 8.24 4.41
N LEU A 288 -9.33 7.51 3.34
CA LEU A 288 -7.95 7.37 2.92
C LEU A 288 -7.30 8.70 2.49
N PRO A 289 -7.88 9.53 1.61
CA PRO A 289 -7.32 10.85 1.30
C PRO A 289 -7.33 11.82 2.50
N ILE A 290 -8.36 11.75 3.37
CA ILE A 290 -8.41 12.56 4.59
C ILE A 290 -7.27 12.16 5.54
N SER A 291 -7.04 10.86 5.74
CA SER A 291 -5.95 10.36 6.58
C SER A 291 -4.58 10.76 6.03
N ALA A 292 -4.39 10.70 4.71
CA ALA A 292 -3.16 11.13 4.06
C ALA A 292 -2.85 12.61 4.31
N MET A 293 -3.87 13.48 4.27
CA MET A 293 -3.73 14.90 4.57
C MET A 293 -3.37 15.15 6.04
N ILE A 294 -4.06 14.49 6.98
CA ILE A 294 -3.79 14.63 8.42
C ILE A 294 -2.37 14.16 8.73
N LEU A 295 -1.94 13.03 8.17
CA LEU A 295 -0.59 12.50 8.34
C LEU A 295 0.47 13.42 7.73
N ALA A 296 0.22 14.02 6.56
CA ALA A 296 1.12 15.00 5.96
C ALA A 296 1.34 16.20 6.88
N LEU A 297 0.29 16.70 7.53
CA LEU A 297 0.39 17.77 8.52
C LEU A 297 1.11 17.29 9.79
N LEU A 298 0.81 16.10 10.27
CA LEU A 298 1.43 15.51 11.46
C LEU A 298 2.93 15.26 11.26
N ALA A 299 3.39 15.02 10.04
CA ALA A 299 4.82 14.88 9.72
C ALA A 299 5.63 16.12 10.10
N ILE A 300 5.02 17.32 10.08
CA ILE A 300 5.73 18.57 10.40
C ILE A 300 6.26 18.58 11.84
N PRO A 301 5.43 18.43 12.88
CA PRO A 301 5.92 18.42 14.26
C PRO A 301 6.67 17.13 14.62
N LEU A 302 6.43 16.01 13.92
CA LEU A 302 7.16 14.76 14.10
C LEU A 302 8.56 14.78 13.46
N GLY A 303 8.79 15.62 12.45
CA GLY A 303 10.09 15.75 11.79
C GLY A 303 11.22 16.23 12.74
N TYR A 304 10.86 16.77 13.90
CA TYR A 304 11.86 17.15 14.91
C TYR A 304 12.59 15.92 15.45
N VAL A 305 13.86 15.85 15.17
CA VAL A 305 14.77 14.82 15.66
C VAL A 305 15.68 15.45 16.72
N ASN A 306 15.83 14.78 17.86
CA ASN A 306 16.90 15.10 18.78
C ASN A 306 18.22 14.61 18.15
N PRO A 307 19.23 15.46 17.91
CA PRO A 307 20.48 15.05 17.27
C PRO A 307 21.20 13.89 17.99
N ARG A 308 20.91 13.69 19.28
CA ARG A 308 21.48 12.62 20.10
C ARG A 308 20.66 11.32 20.08
N ALA A 309 19.40 11.36 19.67
CA ALA A 309 18.56 10.17 19.49
C ALA A 309 18.72 9.65 18.06
N GLY A 310 19.05 8.40 17.88
CA GLY A 310 19.36 7.80 16.58
C GLY A 310 18.25 8.00 15.53
N ARG A 311 18.64 8.01 14.25
CA ARG A 311 17.80 8.23 13.06
C ARG A 311 16.59 7.30 12.96
N SER A 312 16.74 6.06 13.47
CA SER A 312 15.75 4.99 13.31
C SER A 312 14.52 5.17 14.18
N LEU A 313 14.64 5.74 15.37
CA LEU A 313 13.53 5.83 16.32
C LEU A 313 12.36 6.67 15.78
N ASN A 314 12.64 7.81 15.18
CA ASN A 314 11.59 8.67 14.61
C ASN A 314 10.85 8.02 13.44
N MET A 315 11.57 7.27 12.60
CA MET A 315 10.97 6.50 11.51
C MET A 315 10.08 5.38 12.04
N ILE A 316 10.54 4.66 13.06
CA ILE A 316 9.76 3.58 13.68
C ILE A 316 8.46 4.15 14.29
N ILE A 317 8.56 5.24 15.07
CA ILE A 317 7.38 5.90 15.65
C ILE A 317 6.40 6.33 14.55
N ALA A 318 6.90 6.89 13.46
CA ALA A 318 6.06 7.33 12.35
C ALA A 318 5.34 6.15 11.66
N ILE A 319 6.06 5.06 11.39
CA ILE A 319 5.47 3.86 10.79
C ILE A 319 4.41 3.24 11.74
N VAL A 320 4.72 3.13 13.03
CA VAL A 320 3.79 2.62 14.03
C VAL A 320 2.53 3.50 14.09
N LEU A 321 2.70 4.83 14.09
CA LEU A 321 1.57 5.76 14.10
C LEU A 321 0.72 5.67 12.83
N TYR A 322 1.36 5.53 11.66
CA TYR A 322 0.66 5.27 10.41
C TYR A 322 -0.15 3.97 10.48
N MET A 323 0.48 2.88 10.93
CA MET A 323 -0.19 1.58 11.07
C MET A 323 -1.34 1.63 12.06
N LEU A 324 -1.14 2.28 13.21
CA LEU A 324 -2.18 2.46 14.22
C LEU A 324 -3.38 3.21 13.64
N TYR A 325 -3.15 4.32 12.95
CA TYR A 325 -4.22 5.10 12.33
C TYR A 325 -5.01 4.28 11.31
N ASN A 326 -4.34 3.57 10.39
CA ASN A 326 -5.01 2.72 9.41
C ASN A 326 -5.77 1.55 10.05
N ASN A 327 -5.22 0.95 11.11
CA ASN A 327 -5.93 -0.09 11.86
C ASN A 327 -7.19 0.46 12.55
N MET A 328 -7.12 1.66 13.13
CA MET A 328 -8.30 2.30 13.73
C MET A 328 -9.38 2.58 12.69
N ILE A 329 -9.02 3.07 11.49
CA ILE A 329 -9.96 3.24 10.37
C ILE A 329 -10.59 1.89 9.99
N SER A 330 -9.80 0.82 9.91
CA SER A 330 -10.30 -0.52 9.58
C SER A 330 -11.27 -1.07 10.62
N VAL A 331 -11.01 -0.84 11.91
CA VAL A 331 -11.88 -1.24 13.01
C VAL A 331 -13.20 -0.46 12.97
N THR A 332 -13.16 0.86 12.80
CA THR A 332 -14.38 1.68 12.70
C THR A 332 -15.21 1.28 11.48
N ASN A 333 -14.60 1.04 10.33
CA ASN A 333 -15.29 0.52 9.15
C ASN A 333 -16.00 -0.80 9.41
N THR A 334 -15.35 -1.72 10.13
CA THR A 334 -15.96 -2.99 10.49
C THR A 334 -17.16 -2.78 11.43
N TRP A 335 -17.09 -1.88 12.40
CA TRP A 335 -18.19 -1.57 13.29
C TRP A 335 -19.38 -0.92 12.55
N VAL A 336 -19.11 -0.04 11.60
CA VAL A 336 -20.15 0.54 10.74
C VAL A 336 -20.79 -0.53 9.86
N GLY A 337 -20.00 -1.39 9.23
CA GLY A 337 -20.50 -2.51 8.42
C GLY A 337 -21.38 -3.47 9.21
N GLN A 338 -21.06 -3.72 10.49
CA GLN A 338 -21.84 -4.54 11.41
C GLN A 338 -23.07 -3.79 12.02
N GLY A 339 -23.25 -2.50 11.70
CA GLY A 339 -24.34 -1.70 12.27
C GLY A 339 -24.14 -1.29 13.75
N LYS A 340 -22.94 -1.50 14.31
CA LYS A 340 -22.63 -1.13 15.72
C LYS A 340 -22.32 0.35 15.88
N MET A 341 -22.00 1.04 14.80
CA MET A 341 -21.66 2.47 14.77
C MET A 341 -22.39 3.15 13.62
N SER A 342 -22.84 4.38 13.83
CA SER A 342 -23.43 5.17 12.74
C SER A 342 -22.37 5.57 11.72
N PRO A 343 -22.69 5.66 10.42
CA PRO A 343 -21.74 6.01 9.37
C PRO A 343 -21.03 7.35 9.60
N GLY A 344 -21.76 8.38 10.05
CA GLY A 344 -21.16 9.68 10.35
C GLY A 344 -20.14 9.63 11.49
N MET A 345 -20.39 8.85 12.55
CA MET A 345 -19.40 8.64 13.62
C MET A 345 -18.20 7.85 13.13
N GLY A 346 -18.40 6.81 12.32
CA GLY A 346 -17.31 6.00 11.75
C GLY A 346 -16.32 6.85 11.00
N LEU A 347 -16.81 7.69 10.09
CA LEU A 347 -15.96 8.56 9.28
C LEU A 347 -15.24 9.61 10.13
N TRP A 348 -15.97 10.35 10.99
CA TRP A 348 -15.40 11.55 11.60
C TRP A 348 -14.66 11.30 12.90
N ALA A 349 -15.05 10.32 13.73
CA ALA A 349 -14.48 10.14 15.06
C ALA A 349 -12.96 9.93 15.03
N ILE A 350 -12.49 9.03 14.19
CA ILE A 350 -11.06 8.70 14.07
C ILE A 350 -10.27 9.85 13.46
N HIS A 351 -10.82 10.49 12.42
CA HIS A 351 -10.15 11.61 11.78
C HIS A 351 -10.08 12.84 12.69
N ALA A 352 -11.16 13.13 13.44
CA ALA A 352 -11.18 14.20 14.43
C ALA A 352 -10.20 13.92 15.58
N PHE A 353 -10.14 12.69 16.08
CA PHE A 353 -9.15 12.28 17.08
C PHE A 353 -7.72 12.51 16.59
N MET A 354 -7.38 12.04 15.39
CA MET A 354 -6.04 12.20 14.81
C MET A 354 -5.70 13.66 14.50
N LEU A 355 -6.69 14.45 14.08
CA LEU A 355 -6.52 15.89 13.93
C LEU A 355 -6.25 16.55 15.29
N GLY A 356 -6.97 16.16 16.34
CA GLY A 356 -6.72 16.61 17.72
C GLY A 356 -5.31 16.27 18.19
N VAL A 357 -4.84 15.05 17.93
CA VAL A 357 -3.44 14.64 18.21
C VAL A 357 -2.47 15.54 17.46
N THR A 358 -2.71 15.79 16.16
CA THR A 358 -1.87 16.66 15.34
C THR A 358 -1.78 18.06 15.93
N LEU A 359 -2.92 18.66 16.27
CA LEU A 359 -2.99 19.99 16.87
C LEU A 359 -2.29 20.04 18.24
N LEU A 360 -2.47 19.00 19.07
CA LEU A 360 -1.82 18.89 20.38
C LEU A 360 -0.28 18.84 20.23
N VAL A 361 0.23 18.05 19.29
CA VAL A 361 1.68 17.95 19.04
C VAL A 361 2.22 19.27 18.52
N PHE A 362 1.50 19.97 17.62
CA PHE A 362 1.84 21.31 17.18
C PHE A 362 1.88 22.30 18.34
N TYR A 363 0.85 22.33 19.17
CA TYR A 363 0.75 23.22 20.33
C TYR A 363 1.92 23.01 21.31
N ARG A 364 2.20 21.77 21.70
CA ARG A 364 3.34 21.43 22.56
C ARG A 364 4.67 21.93 21.98
N ARG A 365 4.85 21.77 20.69
CA ARG A 365 6.09 22.21 20.02
C ARG A 365 6.26 23.73 20.02
N MET A 366 5.18 24.47 19.77
CA MET A 366 5.22 25.95 19.79
C MET A 366 5.44 26.48 21.21
N THR A 367 4.79 25.92 22.21
CA THR A 367 4.91 26.37 23.63
C THR A 367 6.29 26.10 24.20
N LEU A 368 6.90 24.96 23.90
CA LEU A 368 8.27 24.65 24.35
C LEU A 368 9.31 25.61 23.76
N HIS A 369 9.13 26.05 22.51
CA HIS A 369 10.00 27.07 21.91
C HIS A 369 9.84 28.46 22.55
N SER A 370 8.60 28.82 22.93
CA SER A 370 8.32 30.09 23.63
C SER A 370 8.93 30.10 25.01
N LEU A 371 8.74 29.07 25.83
CA LEU A 371 9.31 28.94 27.17
C LEU A 371 10.84 28.99 27.17
N ARG A 372 11.51 28.31 26.23
CA ARG A 372 12.96 28.37 26.10
C ARG A 372 13.47 29.78 25.76
N ARG A 373 12.74 30.53 24.94
CA ARG A 373 13.07 31.95 24.66
C ARG A 373 12.91 32.83 25.89
N HIS A 374 11.87 32.67 26.71
CA HIS A 374 11.66 33.39 27.94
C HIS A 374 12.72 33.07 29.01
N LEU A 375 13.10 31.79 29.16
CA LEU A 375 14.15 31.37 30.09
C LEU A 375 15.55 31.85 29.67
N ALA A 376 15.83 31.89 28.37
CA ALA A 376 17.08 32.45 27.85
C ALA A 376 17.18 33.98 28.02
N LYS A 377 16.02 34.68 27.93
CA LYS A 377 15.97 36.15 28.13
C LYS A 377 16.03 36.56 29.62
N ASN A 378 15.61 35.68 30.52
CA ASN A 378 15.64 35.91 31.98
C ASN A 378 16.84 35.22 32.65
N ARG A 379 17.88 34.82 31.92
CA ARG A 379 19.14 34.48 32.57
C ARG A 379 19.72 35.78 33.13
N PRO A 380 19.82 35.94 34.46
CA PRO A 380 20.53 37.09 35.00
C PRO A 380 21.95 37.05 34.42
N ASP A 381 22.37 38.14 33.83
CA ASP A 381 23.78 38.35 33.52
C ASP A 381 24.53 38.01 34.79
N SER A 382 25.07 36.82 34.92
CA SER A 382 26.07 36.51 35.91
C SER A 382 27.21 37.41 35.55
N GLY A 383 27.29 38.52 36.28
CA GLY A 383 28.33 39.56 36.14
C GLY A 383 29.72 38.93 36.25
N ALA A 384 30.18 38.41 35.13
CA ALA A 384 31.58 38.29 34.89
C ALA A 384 32.05 39.69 34.53
N SER A 385 32.40 40.47 35.53
CA SER A 385 33.28 41.62 35.35
C SER A 385 34.41 41.18 34.43
N PRO A 386 34.76 41.95 33.39
CA PRO A 386 35.98 41.68 32.65
C PRO A 386 37.12 41.76 33.66
N LEU A 387 37.74 40.64 33.93
CA LEU A 387 39.07 40.66 34.62
C LEU A 387 39.96 41.49 33.74
N LEU A 388 40.23 42.73 34.22
CA LEU A 388 41.29 43.56 33.71
C LEU A 388 42.58 42.71 33.70
N PRO A 389 43.38 42.73 32.63
CA PRO A 389 44.64 42.03 32.61
C PRO A 389 45.53 42.60 33.71
N PRO A 390 46.31 41.79 34.44
CA PRO A 390 47.17 42.23 35.47
C PRO A 390 48.17 43.20 34.83
N ASN A 391 48.38 44.38 35.51
CA ASN A 391 49.27 45.41 35.16
C ASN A 391 50.69 44.84 35.13
N SER A 392 51.27 44.68 33.94
CA SER A 392 52.67 44.24 33.74
C SER A 392 53.62 45.39 33.90
N ASN A 393 53.94 45.70 35.16
CA ASN A 393 55.08 46.53 35.51
C ASN A 393 55.84 45.91 36.66
N ASP A 394 56.43 44.74 36.46
CA ASP A 394 57.55 44.23 37.23
C ASP A 394 58.57 43.66 36.24
N GLY A 395 59.65 44.44 36.11
CA GLY A 395 60.80 44.13 35.29
C GLY A 395 61.61 42.97 35.86
N SER A 396 61.38 41.78 35.39
CA SER A 396 62.31 40.67 35.51
C SER A 396 62.20 39.78 34.31
N THR A 397 63.09 39.94 33.36
CA THR A 397 63.31 39.03 32.24
C THR A 397 63.92 37.74 32.75
N PRO A 398 63.31 36.56 32.46
CA PRO A 398 64.00 35.29 32.61
C PRO A 398 64.94 35.04 31.40
N PRO A 399 66.11 34.41 31.60
CA PRO A 399 67.06 34.17 30.51
C PRO A 399 66.63 33.09 29.57
N TYR A 400 66.93 33.29 28.30
CA TYR A 400 66.82 32.33 27.24
C TYR A 400 67.75 31.12 27.49
N PRO A 401 67.30 29.91 27.33
CA PRO A 401 68.20 28.75 27.21
C PRO A 401 68.76 28.65 25.80
N SER A 402 70.08 28.50 25.75
CA SER A 402 70.93 28.32 24.60
C SER A 402 70.60 27.02 23.83
N SER A 403 70.70 27.17 22.55
CA SER A 403 70.75 26.08 21.56
C SER A 403 71.95 25.17 21.79
N GLU A 404 71.78 23.96 22.26
CA GLU A 404 72.63 22.75 22.00
C GLU A 404 72.04 21.59 22.71
N GLU A 405 71.38 20.68 21.88
CA GLU A 405 71.53 19.26 21.97
C GLU A 405 70.58 18.63 20.89
N ARG A 406 71.16 18.58 19.70
CA ARG A 406 70.76 17.57 18.72
C ARG A 406 71.63 16.36 18.94
N SER A 407 70.98 15.25 18.97
CA SER A 407 71.43 13.97 18.38
C SER A 407 71.30 12.75 19.33
N ARG A 408 70.79 11.72 18.69
CA ARG A 408 70.74 10.30 19.11
C ARG A 408 69.43 9.96 19.89
N ASP A 409 68.57 9.08 19.42
CA ASP A 409 68.75 7.75 18.84
C ASP A 409 67.44 7.29 18.18
N GLU A 410 67.45 6.86 16.91
CA GLU A 410 66.75 5.73 16.41
C GLU A 410 67.66 4.51 16.65
N PRO A 411 67.21 3.21 16.67
CA PRO A 411 66.09 2.59 16.04
C PRO A 411 65.45 1.44 16.87
N GLY A 412 64.33 0.92 16.37
CA GLY A 412 63.80 -0.38 16.85
C GLY A 412 62.36 -0.60 16.29
#